data_f68839a5a484727ed3d3cd7506b9614c
#
_entry.id   f68839a5a484727ed3d3cd7506b9614c
#
_cell.length_a   1.000
_cell.length_b   1.000
_cell.length_c   1.000
_cell.angle_alpha   90.00
_cell.angle_beta   90.00
_cell.angle_gamma   90.00
#
_symmetry.space_group_name_H-M   'P 1'
#
loop_
_entity.id
_entity.type
_entity.pdbx_description
1 polymer ?
#
loop_
_entity_poly.entity_id
_entity_poly.type
_entity_poly.pdbx_seq_one_letter_code
_entity_poly.pdbx_strand_id
1 'polypeptide(L)'
;MKSIKHWKTRVCLIALLLLSFQQLVCAQLPTADLRQIKPFAAAAGKTVELSILGSNLDDASELRFSHPGITAKPVMLPADDIYPEPRRQDSRFEVSVAKDVPPGIYEVRAVSYFGLSTARPFVVAPADSREIDETGNHDSRETAQAVEVNSTVTGSVPARGIDWYRFQARGGQRVLVELIAERVDSRLDGQIVVYDSEGREITRNRDWFGRDPFLELQSEQDQEYFLAISDILYRGGSEHFYRLNISDRPHIDFVFPPAGEPGSRNVYTVYGRNLPGGSLGNAVSLNGQKLESIEVEIQLPEVATPPASFQPWKPRQGILNGHEFQLEHSNTVNIGFATAPVIR
;
A
#
# COMPACT_ATOMS: atom_id res chain seq x y z
N MET A 1 -40.91 -30.66 60.76
CA MET A 1 -39.76 -29.71 60.86
C MET A 1 -38.62 -29.91 59.86
N LYS A 2 -38.45 -31.04 59.20
CA LYS A 2 -37.34 -31.30 58.24
C LYS A 2 -37.59 -30.64 56.82
N SER A 3 -38.82 -30.43 56.38
CA SER A 3 -39.19 -29.90 55.05
C SER A 3 -38.84 -28.41 54.85
N ILE A 4 -38.95 -27.58 55.88
CA ILE A 4 -38.74 -26.12 55.79
C ILE A 4 -37.24 -25.76 55.67
N LYS A 5 -36.35 -26.60 56.22
CA LYS A 5 -34.89 -26.38 56.11
C LYS A 5 -34.40 -26.55 54.68
N HIS A 6 -34.91 -27.56 53.98
CA HIS A 6 -34.49 -27.79 52.57
C HIS A 6 -35.05 -26.74 51.59
N TRP A 7 -36.16 -26.12 51.90
CA TRP A 7 -36.69 -25.04 51.03
C TRP A 7 -35.86 -23.75 51.16
N LYS A 8 -35.51 -23.39 52.38
CA LYS A 8 -34.65 -22.20 52.59
C LYS A 8 -33.27 -22.38 51.93
N THR A 9 -32.67 -23.57 52.01
CA THR A 9 -31.39 -23.86 51.33
C THR A 9 -31.51 -23.81 49.80
N ARG A 10 -32.58 -24.28 49.22
CA ARG A 10 -32.84 -24.20 47.79
C ARG A 10 -33.05 -22.77 47.33
N VAL A 11 -33.81 -21.97 48.07
CA VAL A 11 -34.02 -20.55 47.78
C VAL A 11 -32.72 -19.76 47.89
N CYS A 12 -31.88 -20.01 48.89
CA CYS A 12 -30.56 -19.39 49.01
C CYS A 12 -29.62 -19.80 47.87
N LEU A 13 -29.64 -21.08 47.44
CA LEU A 13 -28.85 -21.54 46.29
C LEU A 13 -29.31 -20.90 44.97
N ILE A 14 -30.60 -20.77 44.76
CA ILE A 14 -31.15 -20.08 43.58
C ILE A 14 -30.82 -18.59 43.60
N ALA A 15 -30.91 -17.95 44.75
CA ALA A 15 -30.51 -16.54 44.90
C ALA A 15 -29.01 -16.31 44.67
N LEU A 16 -28.15 -17.24 45.15
CA LEU A 16 -26.72 -17.20 44.85
C LEU A 16 -26.39 -17.47 43.39
N LEU A 17 -27.12 -18.39 42.73
CA LEU A 17 -27.01 -18.60 41.28
C LEU A 17 -27.48 -17.38 40.46
N LEU A 18 -28.54 -16.72 40.86
CA LEU A 18 -29.01 -15.49 40.21
C LEU A 18 -28.05 -14.31 40.41
N LEU A 19 -27.38 -14.23 41.57
CA LEU A 19 -26.34 -13.21 41.84
C LEU A 19 -25.04 -13.51 41.08
N SER A 20 -24.68 -14.78 40.84
CA SER A 20 -23.53 -15.12 40.02
C SER A 20 -23.72 -14.89 38.50
N PHE A 21 -24.96 -14.70 38.05
CA PHE A 21 -25.30 -14.33 36.67
C PHE A 21 -25.30 -12.82 36.42
N GLN A 22 -25.00 -12.00 37.40
CA GLN A 22 -24.65 -10.59 37.13
C GLN A 22 -23.26 -10.54 36.53
N GLN A 23 -23.08 -11.11 35.34
CA GLN A 23 -21.97 -10.74 34.50
C GLN A 23 -22.08 -9.23 34.28
N LEU A 24 -21.09 -8.50 34.68
CA LEU A 24 -20.91 -7.11 34.26
C LEU A 24 -20.93 -7.11 32.73
N VAL A 25 -22.11 -6.88 32.15
CA VAL A 25 -22.23 -6.55 30.74
C VAL A 25 -21.59 -5.18 30.62
N CYS A 26 -20.27 -5.18 30.42
CA CYS A 26 -19.56 -3.99 30.04
C CYS A 26 -20.05 -3.68 28.63
N ALA A 27 -21.02 -2.78 28.52
CA ALA A 27 -21.42 -2.25 27.23
C ALA A 27 -20.19 -1.54 26.65
N GLN A 28 -19.48 -2.20 25.76
CA GLN A 28 -18.41 -1.56 25.01
C GLN A 28 -19.07 -0.54 24.08
N LEU A 29 -18.60 0.70 24.18
CA LEU A 29 -19.01 1.73 23.24
C LEU A 29 -18.63 1.25 21.82
N PRO A 30 -19.49 1.51 20.83
CA PRO A 30 -19.13 1.27 19.43
C PRO A 30 -17.80 1.95 19.10
N THR A 31 -16.95 1.29 18.36
CA THR A 31 -15.69 1.86 17.87
C THR A 31 -15.82 2.22 16.40
N ALA A 32 -15.27 3.34 16.01
CA ALA A 32 -15.17 3.72 14.61
C ALA A 32 -14.21 2.76 13.89
N ASP A 33 -14.67 2.13 12.83
CA ASP A 33 -13.88 1.17 12.05
C ASP A 33 -13.88 1.58 10.58
N LEU A 34 -12.75 2.11 10.11
CA LEU A 34 -12.55 2.47 8.72
C LEU A 34 -12.04 1.23 7.98
N ARG A 35 -12.84 0.66 7.06
CA ARG A 35 -12.51 -0.57 6.33
C ARG A 35 -11.95 -0.32 4.95
N GLN A 36 -12.44 0.70 4.26
CA GLN A 36 -12.05 0.99 2.90
C GLN A 36 -12.09 2.49 2.63
N ILE A 37 -11.18 2.92 1.78
CA ILE A 37 -11.19 4.25 1.15
C ILE A 37 -11.10 4.07 -0.37
N LYS A 38 -11.79 4.91 -1.13
CA LYS A 38 -11.76 4.84 -2.61
C LYS A 38 -11.87 6.25 -3.21
N PRO A 39 -10.92 6.67 -4.05
CA PRO A 39 -9.64 6.01 -4.35
C PRO A 39 -8.73 5.94 -3.12
N PHE A 40 -7.83 4.99 -3.08
CA PHE A 40 -6.84 4.87 -2.01
C PHE A 40 -5.47 5.43 -2.39
N ALA A 41 -5.41 6.17 -3.51
CA ALA A 41 -4.19 6.80 -4.01
C ALA A 41 -4.50 8.16 -4.66
N ALA A 42 -3.52 9.06 -4.61
CA ALA A 42 -3.50 10.28 -5.40
C ALA A 42 -2.04 10.68 -5.69
N ALA A 43 -1.80 11.34 -6.82
CA ALA A 43 -0.47 11.87 -7.11
C ALA A 43 -0.20 13.17 -6.30
N ALA A 44 1.06 13.43 -5.98
CA ALA A 44 1.48 14.67 -5.34
C ALA A 44 1.04 15.88 -6.17
N GLY A 45 0.52 16.91 -5.52
CA GLY A 45 -0.03 18.12 -6.14
C GLY A 45 -1.44 17.96 -6.71
N LYS A 46 -2.12 16.84 -6.47
CA LYS A 46 -3.50 16.59 -6.96
C LYS A 46 -4.52 16.64 -5.82
N THR A 47 -5.77 16.87 -6.23
CA THR A 47 -6.95 16.77 -5.37
C THR A 47 -7.85 15.68 -5.94
N VAL A 48 -8.37 14.82 -5.06
CA VAL A 48 -9.27 13.71 -5.41
C VAL A 48 -10.48 13.71 -4.50
N GLU A 49 -11.64 13.31 -5.02
CA GLU A 49 -12.80 13.02 -4.17
C GLU A 49 -12.68 11.58 -3.67
N LEU A 50 -12.67 11.42 -2.35
CA LEU A 50 -12.48 10.15 -1.67
C LEU A 50 -13.75 9.76 -0.92
N SER A 51 -14.18 8.51 -1.08
CA SER A 51 -15.23 7.91 -0.27
C SER A 51 -14.64 7.00 0.81
N ILE A 52 -15.28 6.98 1.97
CA ILE A 52 -14.94 6.08 3.08
C ILE A 52 -16.07 5.06 3.27
N LEU A 53 -15.69 3.84 3.67
CA LEU A 53 -16.61 2.76 4.02
C LEU A 53 -16.15 2.10 5.31
N GLY A 54 -17.07 1.83 6.21
CA GLY A 54 -16.77 1.20 7.48
C GLY A 54 -17.97 1.06 8.38
N SER A 55 -17.73 0.95 9.69
CA SER A 55 -18.77 0.88 10.73
C SER A 55 -18.63 2.06 11.68
N ASN A 56 -19.76 2.63 12.12
CA ASN A 56 -19.81 3.76 13.05
C ASN A 56 -19.06 5.00 12.51
N LEU A 57 -19.25 5.30 11.23
CA LEU A 57 -18.63 6.42 10.51
C LEU A 57 -19.65 7.37 9.90
N ASP A 58 -20.96 7.19 10.16
CA ASP A 58 -22.05 7.94 9.52
C ASP A 58 -21.97 9.46 9.76
N ASP A 59 -21.33 9.85 10.85
CA ASP A 59 -21.09 11.23 11.26
C ASP A 59 -19.66 11.70 11.06
N ALA A 60 -18.84 10.95 10.29
CA ALA A 60 -17.44 11.30 10.09
C ALA A 60 -17.29 12.74 9.58
N SER A 61 -16.57 13.55 10.35
CA SER A 61 -16.45 14.99 10.12
C SER A 61 -15.09 15.41 9.55
N GLU A 62 -14.07 14.58 9.72
CA GLU A 62 -12.69 14.89 9.38
C GLU A 62 -11.95 13.61 8.99
N LEU A 63 -11.00 13.72 8.07
CA LEU A 63 -9.97 12.70 7.85
C LEU A 63 -8.63 13.24 8.31
N ARG A 64 -7.89 12.44 9.07
CA ARG A 64 -6.53 12.74 9.53
C ARG A 64 -5.52 11.84 8.86
N PHE A 65 -4.53 12.47 8.26
CA PHE A 65 -3.42 11.80 7.60
C PHE A 65 -2.16 11.87 8.47
N SER A 66 -1.27 10.90 8.30
CA SER A 66 0.03 10.87 8.99
C SER A 66 1.02 11.92 8.48
N HIS A 67 0.71 12.61 7.38
CA HIS A 67 1.53 13.70 6.83
C HIS A 67 0.74 15.01 6.77
N PRO A 68 1.28 16.13 7.27
CA PRO A 68 0.55 17.41 7.34
C PRO A 68 0.24 18.02 5.96
N GLY A 69 1.00 17.68 4.92
CA GLY A 69 0.76 18.10 3.54
C GLY A 69 -0.40 17.37 2.85
N ILE A 70 -1.05 16.40 3.51
CA ILE A 70 -2.25 15.74 3.01
C ILE A 70 -3.43 16.22 3.86
N THR A 71 -4.37 16.90 3.23
CA THR A 71 -5.53 17.50 3.91
C THR A 71 -6.84 17.03 3.30
N ALA A 72 -7.91 17.03 4.09
CA ALA A 72 -9.24 16.65 3.62
C ALA A 72 -10.30 17.63 4.09
N LYS A 73 -11.33 17.79 3.26
CA LYS A 73 -12.53 18.55 3.59
C LYS A 73 -13.76 17.71 3.23
N PRO A 74 -14.83 17.69 4.04
CA PRO A 74 -16.07 17.05 3.65
C PRO A 74 -16.63 17.67 2.37
N VAL A 75 -17.14 16.86 1.47
CA VAL A 75 -17.91 17.33 0.32
C VAL A 75 -19.23 17.88 0.79
N MET A 76 -19.60 19.07 0.30
CA MET A 76 -20.83 19.74 0.69
C MET A 76 -21.85 19.62 -0.44
N LEU A 77 -23.06 19.19 -0.10
CA LEU A 77 -24.24 19.30 -0.95
C LEU A 77 -24.82 20.71 -0.84
N PRO A 78 -25.20 21.33 -1.96
CA PRO A 78 -25.85 22.64 -1.92
C PRO A 78 -27.23 22.57 -1.22
N ALA A 79 -27.75 23.72 -0.79
CA ALA A 79 -29.12 23.84 -0.35
C ALA A 79 -30.10 23.41 -1.48
N ASP A 80 -31.19 22.74 -1.09
CA ASP A 80 -32.27 22.33 -1.98
C ASP A 80 -33.64 22.62 -1.31
N ASP A 81 -34.74 22.29 -1.99
CA ASP A 81 -36.10 22.58 -1.51
C ASP A 81 -36.45 21.83 -0.22
N ILE A 82 -35.76 20.74 0.10
CA ILE A 82 -35.98 19.94 1.30
C ILE A 82 -35.05 20.40 2.42
N TYR A 83 -33.83 20.77 2.07
CA TYR A 83 -32.78 21.20 2.99
C TYR A 83 -32.32 22.62 2.60
N PRO A 84 -32.81 23.65 3.27
CA PRO A 84 -32.54 25.04 2.93
C PRO A 84 -31.10 25.49 3.23
N GLU A 85 -30.31 24.68 3.94
CA GLU A 85 -28.91 24.94 4.23
C GLU A 85 -27.99 23.88 3.58
N PRO A 86 -26.77 24.25 3.15
CA PRO A 86 -25.79 23.28 2.69
C PRO A 86 -25.50 22.24 3.76
N ARG A 87 -25.43 20.97 3.34
CA ARG A 87 -25.12 19.84 4.24
C ARG A 87 -23.94 19.03 3.75
N ARG A 88 -23.27 18.35 4.66
CA ARG A 88 -22.22 17.42 4.29
C ARG A 88 -22.81 16.24 3.50
N GLN A 89 -22.09 15.83 2.47
CA GLN A 89 -22.35 14.57 1.81
C GLN A 89 -21.71 13.47 2.65
N ASP A 90 -22.51 12.51 3.10
CA ASP A 90 -22.05 11.44 3.96
C ASP A 90 -20.92 10.65 3.30
N SER A 91 -19.90 10.34 4.08
CA SER A 91 -18.77 9.49 3.68
C SER A 91 -17.97 9.98 2.46
N ARG A 92 -18.06 11.28 2.11
CA ARG A 92 -17.35 11.89 0.97
C ARG A 92 -16.45 13.03 1.40
N PHE A 93 -15.21 13.01 0.92
CA PHE A 93 -14.19 14.02 1.23
C PHE A 93 -13.41 14.42 0.00
N GLU A 94 -13.11 15.69 -0.12
CA GLU A 94 -12.12 16.22 -1.05
C GLU A 94 -10.76 16.17 -0.37
N VAL A 95 -9.85 15.34 -0.89
CA VAL A 95 -8.50 15.14 -0.35
C VAL A 95 -7.50 15.84 -1.26
N SER A 96 -6.71 16.75 -0.70
CA SER A 96 -5.67 17.49 -1.40
C SER A 96 -4.30 17.05 -0.91
N VAL A 97 -3.41 16.68 -1.84
CA VAL A 97 -2.02 16.32 -1.59
C VAL A 97 -1.13 17.47 -2.06
N ALA A 98 -0.33 18.04 -1.16
CA ALA A 98 0.61 19.09 -1.53
C ALA A 98 1.73 18.54 -2.44
N LYS A 99 2.34 19.42 -3.26
CA LYS A 99 3.35 19.00 -4.26
C LYS A 99 4.64 18.45 -3.66
N ASP A 100 4.93 18.87 -2.45
CA ASP A 100 6.14 18.52 -1.68
C ASP A 100 5.96 17.30 -0.79
N VAL A 101 4.79 16.67 -0.80
CA VAL A 101 4.58 15.39 -0.09
C VAL A 101 5.35 14.30 -0.83
N PRO A 102 6.32 13.63 -0.18
CA PRO A 102 7.08 12.56 -0.82
C PRO A 102 6.17 11.41 -1.27
N PRO A 103 6.46 10.75 -2.39
CA PRO A 103 5.77 9.51 -2.76
C PRO A 103 5.92 8.45 -1.67
N GLY A 104 4.82 7.74 -1.34
CA GLY A 104 4.84 6.74 -0.29
C GLY A 104 3.45 6.33 0.18
N ILE A 105 3.41 5.54 1.25
CA ILE A 105 2.18 5.06 1.86
C ILE A 105 1.98 5.78 3.19
N TYR A 106 0.84 6.41 3.38
CA TYR A 106 0.49 7.20 4.56
C TYR A 106 -0.73 6.61 5.26
N GLU A 107 -0.84 6.79 6.57
CA GLU A 107 -2.05 6.44 7.29
C GLU A 107 -3.12 7.50 7.09
N VAL A 108 -4.38 7.06 6.91
CA VAL A 108 -5.58 7.88 7.05
C VAL A 108 -6.51 7.29 8.08
N ARG A 109 -7.14 8.15 8.88
CA ARG A 109 -8.14 7.81 9.90
C ARG A 109 -9.31 8.77 9.80
N ALA A 110 -10.52 8.27 10.01
CA ALA A 110 -11.71 9.09 10.12
C ALA A 110 -11.94 9.49 11.58
N VAL A 111 -12.41 10.72 11.77
CA VAL A 111 -12.88 11.24 13.07
C VAL A 111 -14.39 11.21 13.05
N SER A 112 -15.01 10.42 13.92
CA SER A 112 -16.44 10.27 14.07
C SER A 112 -16.88 10.57 15.51
N TYR A 113 -18.18 10.49 15.79
CA TYR A 113 -18.73 10.62 17.15
C TYR A 113 -18.10 9.60 18.12
N PHE A 114 -17.77 8.40 17.63
CA PHE A 114 -17.16 7.34 18.42
C PHE A 114 -15.62 7.44 18.49
N GLY A 115 -15.05 8.57 18.07
CA GLY A 115 -13.64 8.87 18.14
C GLY A 115 -12.89 8.57 16.84
N LEU A 116 -11.59 8.28 16.98
CA LEU A 116 -10.69 8.05 15.86
C LEU A 116 -10.79 6.59 15.39
N SER A 117 -10.98 6.40 14.08
CA SER A 117 -11.11 5.07 13.48
C SER A 117 -9.80 4.27 13.47
N THR A 118 -9.90 3.00 13.08
CA THR A 118 -8.77 2.23 12.56
C THR A 118 -8.11 2.98 11.39
N ALA A 119 -6.80 2.73 11.18
CA ALA A 119 -6.07 3.32 10.05
C ALA A 119 -6.30 2.54 8.76
N ARG A 120 -6.21 3.26 7.63
CA ARG A 120 -6.06 2.68 6.29
C ARG A 120 -4.88 3.30 5.57
N PRO A 121 -4.19 2.53 4.71
CA PRO A 121 -3.15 3.06 3.84
C PRO A 121 -3.75 3.98 2.76
N PHE A 122 -3.08 5.11 2.54
CA PHE A 122 -3.31 6.03 1.43
C PHE A 122 -2.00 6.24 0.68
N VAL A 123 -1.99 5.98 -0.62
CA VAL A 123 -0.77 6.06 -1.43
C VAL A 123 -0.65 7.46 -2.04
N VAL A 124 0.49 8.10 -1.82
CA VAL A 124 0.90 9.27 -2.59
C VAL A 124 1.81 8.81 -3.71
N ALA A 125 1.36 8.97 -4.95
CA ALA A 125 2.14 8.66 -6.12
C ALA A 125 3.03 9.85 -6.53
N PRO A 126 4.13 9.64 -7.28
CA PRO A 126 4.90 10.73 -7.84
C PRO A 126 4.03 11.70 -8.66
N ALA A 127 4.39 13.00 -8.66
CA ALA A 127 3.61 14.03 -9.36
C ALA A 127 3.52 13.80 -10.88
N ASP A 128 4.51 13.11 -11.45
CA ASP A 128 4.62 12.75 -12.86
C ASP A 128 4.10 11.32 -13.17
N SER A 129 3.51 10.64 -12.18
CA SER A 129 2.95 9.30 -12.39
C SER A 129 1.74 9.34 -13.33
N ARG A 130 1.67 8.35 -14.20
CA ARG A 130 0.49 8.13 -15.05
C ARG A 130 -0.42 7.12 -14.35
N GLU A 131 -1.42 7.67 -13.67
CA GLU A 131 -2.41 6.87 -12.95
C GLU A 131 -3.57 6.51 -13.89
N ILE A 132 -3.94 5.24 -13.91
CA ILE A 132 -4.99 4.67 -14.77
C ILE A 132 -5.90 3.82 -13.89
N ASP A 133 -7.21 3.97 -14.05
CA ASP A 133 -8.16 3.03 -13.45
C ASP A 133 -8.39 1.84 -14.40
N GLU A 134 -8.69 0.67 -13.81
CA GLU A 134 -9.17 -0.46 -14.60
C GLU A 134 -10.46 -0.08 -15.34
N THR A 135 -10.59 -0.50 -16.60
CA THR A 135 -11.73 -0.17 -17.43
C THR A 135 -12.25 -1.37 -18.21
N GLY A 136 -13.58 -1.47 -18.30
CA GLY A 136 -14.22 -2.50 -19.12
C GLY A 136 -14.07 -3.90 -18.56
N ASN A 137 -14.34 -4.90 -19.41
CA ASN A 137 -14.11 -6.31 -19.11
C ASN A 137 -12.75 -6.71 -19.68
N HIS A 138 -11.84 -7.12 -18.82
CA HIS A 138 -10.48 -7.56 -19.16
C HIS A 138 -10.15 -8.90 -18.45
N ASP A 139 -11.15 -9.78 -18.43
CA ASP A 139 -11.11 -11.10 -17.79
C ASP A 139 -10.46 -12.20 -18.66
N SER A 140 -10.08 -11.88 -19.88
CA SER A 140 -9.39 -12.78 -20.78
C SER A 140 -8.26 -12.07 -21.53
N ARG A 141 -7.35 -12.87 -22.11
CA ARG A 141 -6.25 -12.35 -22.90
C ARG A 141 -6.71 -11.52 -24.11
N GLU A 142 -7.82 -11.92 -24.73
CA GLU A 142 -8.39 -11.25 -25.92
C GLU A 142 -8.96 -9.89 -25.55
N THR A 143 -9.43 -9.72 -24.32
CA THR A 143 -10.00 -8.47 -23.80
C THR A 143 -9.02 -7.69 -22.95
N ALA A 144 -7.74 -8.10 -22.88
CA ALA A 144 -6.72 -7.48 -22.05
C ALA A 144 -6.65 -5.97 -22.22
N GLN A 145 -6.70 -5.23 -21.12
CA GLN A 145 -6.59 -3.77 -21.12
C GLN A 145 -5.18 -3.35 -21.56
N ALA A 146 -5.11 -2.50 -22.60
CA ALA A 146 -3.82 -1.95 -23.04
C ALA A 146 -3.32 -0.90 -22.04
N VAL A 147 -2.07 -1.02 -21.63
CA VAL A 147 -1.39 -0.07 -20.74
C VAL A 147 0.00 0.25 -21.32
N GLU A 148 0.53 1.39 -20.95
CA GLU A 148 1.88 1.79 -21.37
C GLU A 148 2.88 1.50 -20.25
N VAL A 149 4.14 1.26 -20.63
CA VAL A 149 5.24 1.25 -19.66
C VAL A 149 5.34 2.64 -19.00
N ASN A 150 5.71 2.70 -17.74
CA ASN A 150 5.68 3.89 -16.87
C ASN A 150 4.28 4.37 -16.53
N SER A 151 3.34 3.44 -16.37
CA SER A 151 2.02 3.71 -15.82
C SER A 151 1.71 2.80 -14.63
N THR A 152 0.77 3.26 -13.80
CA THR A 152 0.24 2.53 -12.66
C THR A 152 -1.26 2.35 -12.84
N VAL A 153 -1.73 1.11 -12.80
CA VAL A 153 -3.16 0.79 -12.87
C VAL A 153 -3.69 0.50 -11.47
N THR A 154 -4.82 1.10 -11.13
CA THR A 154 -5.58 0.76 -9.92
C THR A 154 -6.75 -0.13 -10.31
N GLY A 155 -6.83 -1.32 -9.71
CA GLY A 155 -7.86 -2.31 -10.03
C GLY A 155 -8.27 -3.19 -8.86
N SER A 156 -9.15 -4.16 -9.13
CA SER A 156 -9.60 -5.16 -8.14
C SER A 156 -9.95 -6.47 -8.83
N VAL A 157 -9.32 -7.55 -8.40
CA VAL A 157 -9.57 -8.88 -8.98
C VAL A 157 -11.00 -9.35 -8.65
N PRO A 158 -11.82 -9.72 -9.64
CA PRO A 158 -13.14 -10.28 -9.41
C PRO A 158 -13.04 -11.69 -8.82
N ALA A 159 -14.06 -12.11 -8.09
CA ALA A 159 -14.11 -13.46 -7.50
C ALA A 159 -14.01 -14.53 -8.60
N ARG A 160 -13.06 -15.44 -8.49
CA ARG A 160 -12.73 -16.49 -9.48
C ARG A 160 -12.28 -15.94 -10.84
N GLY A 161 -11.89 -14.66 -10.90
CA GLY A 161 -11.47 -13.99 -12.10
C GLY A 161 -9.95 -13.83 -12.19
N ILE A 162 -9.55 -13.34 -13.32
CA ILE A 162 -8.17 -12.98 -13.67
C ILE A 162 -8.28 -11.66 -14.40
N ASP A 163 -7.49 -10.68 -13.98
CA ASP A 163 -7.38 -9.42 -14.71
C ASP A 163 -6.22 -9.50 -15.70
N TRP A 164 -6.53 -9.15 -16.95
CA TRP A 164 -5.54 -9.20 -18.02
C TRP A 164 -5.19 -7.80 -18.51
N TYR A 165 -3.88 -7.57 -18.60
CA TYR A 165 -3.30 -6.37 -19.18
C TYR A 165 -2.36 -6.74 -20.33
N ARG A 166 -2.12 -5.80 -21.24
CA ARG A 166 -1.11 -5.94 -22.27
C ARG A 166 -0.31 -4.67 -22.44
N PHE A 167 0.98 -4.82 -22.70
CA PHE A 167 1.88 -3.69 -22.91
C PHE A 167 2.92 -4.03 -23.97
N GLN A 168 3.48 -2.97 -24.60
CA GLN A 168 4.56 -3.10 -25.56
C GLN A 168 5.90 -2.87 -24.85
N ALA A 169 6.90 -3.71 -25.14
CA ALA A 169 8.27 -3.47 -24.73
C ALA A 169 9.20 -3.52 -25.96
N ARG A 170 10.24 -2.69 -25.92
CA ARG A 170 11.24 -2.61 -26.98
C ARG A 170 12.32 -3.65 -26.77
N GLY A 171 13.00 -4.04 -27.86
CA GLY A 171 14.19 -4.90 -27.79
C GLY A 171 15.27 -4.25 -26.91
N GLY A 172 15.80 -5.04 -25.96
CA GLY A 172 16.76 -4.57 -24.97
C GLY A 172 16.16 -3.85 -23.77
N GLN A 173 14.86 -3.56 -23.75
CA GLN A 173 14.22 -2.91 -22.61
C GLN A 173 14.01 -3.88 -21.44
N ARG A 174 14.39 -3.45 -20.25
CA ARG A 174 14.08 -4.14 -19.00
C ARG A 174 12.86 -3.48 -18.37
N VAL A 175 11.76 -4.22 -18.29
CA VAL A 175 10.52 -3.77 -17.68
C VAL A 175 10.35 -4.43 -16.31
N LEU A 176 10.05 -3.62 -15.32
CA LEU A 176 9.76 -4.02 -13.95
C LEU A 176 8.25 -4.00 -13.74
N VAL A 177 7.71 -5.07 -13.20
CA VAL A 177 6.28 -5.19 -12.91
C VAL A 177 6.12 -5.45 -11.42
N GLU A 178 5.42 -4.56 -10.74
CA GLU A 178 5.18 -4.61 -9.32
C GLU A 178 3.67 -4.55 -9.03
N LEU A 179 3.18 -5.47 -8.22
CA LEU A 179 1.83 -5.44 -7.70
C LEU A 179 1.87 -5.06 -6.22
N ILE A 180 1.15 -4.01 -5.84
CA ILE A 180 1.03 -3.54 -4.47
C ILE A 180 -0.38 -3.86 -4.00
N ALA A 181 -0.53 -4.81 -3.09
CA ALA A 181 -1.79 -5.25 -2.52
C ALA A 181 -1.70 -5.38 -0.98
N GLU A 182 -0.86 -6.26 -0.46
CA GLU A 182 -0.68 -6.41 0.99
C GLU A 182 -0.21 -5.10 1.64
N ARG A 183 0.70 -4.38 1.00
CA ARG A 183 1.22 -3.10 1.50
C ARG A 183 0.17 -1.99 1.58
N VAL A 184 -0.96 -2.14 0.91
CA VAL A 184 -2.10 -1.22 1.00
C VAL A 184 -3.31 -1.85 1.70
N ASP A 185 -3.06 -2.93 2.48
CA ASP A 185 -4.06 -3.62 3.30
C ASP A 185 -5.22 -4.20 2.49
N SER A 186 -4.93 -4.62 1.26
CA SER A 186 -5.83 -5.42 0.43
C SER A 186 -5.84 -6.88 0.91
N ARG A 187 -6.95 -7.57 0.66
CA ARG A 187 -7.06 -9.01 0.90
C ARG A 187 -6.51 -9.87 -0.24
N LEU A 188 -6.06 -9.24 -1.30
CA LEU A 188 -5.47 -9.94 -2.44
C LEU A 188 -4.13 -10.57 -2.04
N ASP A 189 -4.05 -11.88 -2.20
CA ASP A 189 -2.81 -12.64 -2.20
C ASP A 189 -2.43 -12.89 -3.66
N GLY A 190 -1.73 -11.88 -4.23
CA GLY A 190 -1.63 -11.70 -5.66
C GLY A 190 -0.56 -12.57 -6.31
N GLN A 191 -0.86 -13.09 -7.49
CA GLN A 191 0.11 -13.67 -8.42
C GLN A 191 0.11 -12.88 -9.71
N ILE A 192 1.31 -12.60 -10.24
CA ILE A 192 1.53 -12.07 -11.58
C ILE A 192 2.11 -13.16 -12.47
N VAL A 193 1.58 -13.30 -13.68
CA VAL A 193 2.14 -14.16 -14.73
C VAL A 193 2.28 -13.36 -16.01
N VAL A 194 3.46 -13.37 -16.63
CA VAL A 194 3.73 -12.70 -17.91
C VAL A 194 3.80 -13.74 -19.02
N TYR A 195 3.13 -13.44 -20.12
CA TYR A 195 3.09 -14.25 -21.34
C TYR A 195 3.60 -13.44 -22.53
N ASP A 196 4.18 -14.13 -23.50
CA ASP A 196 4.49 -13.53 -24.80
C ASP A 196 3.25 -13.44 -25.71
N SER A 197 3.45 -12.91 -26.91
CA SER A 197 2.39 -12.77 -27.93
C SER A 197 1.84 -14.12 -28.43
N GLU A 198 2.57 -15.23 -28.26
CA GLU A 198 2.12 -16.58 -28.62
C GLU A 198 1.36 -17.28 -27.47
N GLY A 199 1.33 -16.68 -26.27
CA GLY A 199 0.69 -17.23 -25.08
C GLY A 199 1.56 -18.18 -24.27
N ARG A 200 2.87 -18.17 -24.51
CA ARG A 200 3.81 -18.93 -23.68
C ARG A 200 4.12 -18.10 -22.43
N GLU A 201 4.08 -18.77 -21.29
CA GLU A 201 4.50 -18.15 -20.03
C GLU A 201 6.01 -17.87 -20.07
N ILE A 202 6.38 -16.64 -19.79
CA ILE A 202 7.77 -16.18 -19.72
C ILE A 202 8.27 -16.22 -18.28
N THR A 203 7.49 -15.65 -17.34
CA THR A 203 7.87 -15.56 -15.94
C THR A 203 6.64 -15.39 -15.05
N ARG A 204 6.78 -15.74 -13.78
CA ARG A 204 5.77 -15.49 -12.75
C ARG A 204 6.40 -15.14 -11.42
N ASN A 205 5.66 -14.39 -10.61
CA ASN A 205 6.01 -14.15 -9.22
C ASN A 205 4.74 -13.99 -8.37
N ARG A 206 4.85 -14.26 -7.06
CA ARG A 206 3.78 -14.07 -6.08
C ARG A 206 4.26 -13.49 -4.75
N ASP A 207 5.52 -13.72 -4.38
CA ASP A 207 6.06 -13.38 -3.07
C ASP A 207 7.45 -12.74 -3.25
N TRP A 208 7.51 -11.40 -3.24
CA TRP A 208 8.77 -10.67 -3.30
C TRP A 208 8.89 -9.71 -2.14
N PHE A 209 7.90 -8.82 -1.98
CA PHE A 209 7.78 -7.91 -0.85
C PHE A 209 6.65 -8.41 0.07
N GLY A 210 6.91 -9.43 0.90
CA GLY A 210 5.86 -10.17 1.57
C GLY A 210 5.04 -10.96 0.54
N ARG A 211 3.72 -10.73 0.48
CA ARG A 211 2.83 -11.35 -0.51
C ARG A 211 2.64 -10.50 -1.78
N ASP A 212 3.34 -9.38 -1.88
CA ASP A 212 3.28 -8.51 -3.06
C ASP A 212 4.31 -8.97 -4.09
N PRO A 213 3.89 -9.39 -5.29
CA PRO A 213 4.80 -9.82 -6.33
C PRO A 213 5.57 -8.68 -6.99
N PHE A 214 6.79 -8.97 -7.37
CA PHE A 214 7.63 -8.13 -8.20
C PHE A 214 8.38 -9.01 -9.17
N LEU A 215 8.45 -8.63 -10.43
CA LEU A 215 9.20 -9.35 -11.44
C LEU A 215 9.91 -8.39 -12.40
N GLU A 216 10.92 -8.93 -13.05
CA GLU A 216 11.71 -8.30 -14.07
C GLU A 216 11.53 -9.05 -15.38
N LEU A 217 11.28 -8.31 -16.45
CA LEU A 217 11.17 -8.82 -17.80
C LEU A 217 12.23 -8.15 -18.68
N GLN A 218 13.14 -8.93 -19.24
CA GLN A 218 14.08 -8.47 -20.26
C GLN A 218 13.50 -8.79 -21.64
N SER A 219 13.13 -7.75 -22.40
CA SER A 219 12.64 -7.96 -23.77
C SER A 219 13.81 -8.13 -24.73
N GLU A 220 13.80 -9.19 -25.52
CA GLU A 220 14.85 -9.44 -26.54
C GLU A 220 14.60 -8.67 -27.84
N GLN A 221 13.33 -8.40 -28.16
CA GLN A 221 12.87 -7.72 -29.36
C GLN A 221 11.63 -6.88 -29.08
N ASP A 222 11.27 -6.01 -30.01
CA ASP A 222 10.01 -5.27 -29.90
C ASP A 222 8.83 -6.24 -29.98
N GLN A 223 8.09 -6.38 -28.87
CA GLN A 223 6.92 -7.25 -28.85
C GLN A 223 5.90 -6.84 -27.78
N GLU A 224 4.69 -7.37 -27.95
CA GLU A 224 3.62 -7.26 -26.98
C GLU A 224 3.70 -8.38 -25.94
N TYR A 225 3.52 -8.01 -24.69
CA TYR A 225 3.41 -8.93 -23.56
C TYR A 225 2.04 -8.85 -22.93
N PHE A 226 1.59 -9.95 -22.38
CA PHE A 226 0.35 -10.07 -21.64
C PHE A 226 0.66 -10.39 -20.18
N LEU A 227 -0.07 -9.73 -19.29
CA LEU A 227 0.06 -9.87 -17.85
C LEU A 227 -1.26 -10.34 -17.27
N ALA A 228 -1.24 -11.43 -16.51
CA ALA A 228 -2.38 -11.94 -15.78
C ALA A 228 -2.19 -11.72 -14.27
N ILE A 229 -3.21 -11.16 -13.61
CA ILE A 229 -3.26 -10.96 -12.16
C ILE A 229 -4.39 -11.81 -11.60
N SER A 230 -4.10 -12.61 -10.59
CA SER A 230 -5.10 -13.43 -9.89
C SER A 230 -4.78 -13.57 -8.41
N ASP A 231 -5.80 -13.86 -7.58
CA ASP A 231 -5.60 -14.32 -6.21
C ASP A 231 -5.20 -15.81 -6.22
N ILE A 232 -4.22 -16.22 -5.43
CA ILE A 232 -3.72 -17.61 -5.40
C ILE A 232 -4.78 -18.62 -4.95
N LEU A 233 -5.82 -18.18 -4.24
CA LEU A 233 -6.97 -18.98 -3.83
C LEU A 233 -8.24 -18.66 -4.63
N TYR A 234 -8.11 -17.91 -5.73
CA TYR A 234 -9.24 -17.47 -6.57
C TYR A 234 -10.34 -16.70 -5.81
N ARG A 235 -9.94 -16.01 -4.73
CA ARG A 235 -10.81 -15.04 -4.06
C ARG A 235 -10.86 -13.76 -4.87
N GLY A 236 -11.77 -12.86 -4.54
CA GLY A 236 -11.88 -11.59 -5.22
C GLY A 236 -13.05 -10.75 -4.69
N GLY A 237 -13.22 -9.59 -5.32
CA GLY A 237 -14.21 -8.58 -4.96
C GLY A 237 -13.57 -7.26 -4.52
N SER A 238 -14.36 -6.30 -4.09
CA SER A 238 -13.93 -4.93 -3.81
C SER A 238 -12.83 -4.80 -2.73
N GLU A 239 -12.65 -5.83 -1.89
CA GLU A 239 -11.57 -5.87 -0.88
C GLU A 239 -10.28 -6.49 -1.42
N HIS A 240 -10.25 -6.97 -2.68
CA HIS A 240 -9.09 -7.56 -3.36
C HIS A 240 -8.53 -6.59 -4.41
N PHE A 241 -8.32 -5.35 -4.00
CA PHE A 241 -7.81 -4.27 -4.84
C PHE A 241 -6.29 -4.28 -4.90
N TYR A 242 -5.74 -3.62 -5.92
CA TYR A 242 -4.30 -3.54 -6.13
C TYR A 242 -3.89 -2.26 -6.88
N ARG A 243 -2.58 -2.01 -6.86
CA ARG A 243 -1.88 -1.11 -7.76
C ARG A 243 -0.86 -1.94 -8.55
N LEU A 244 -1.01 -1.94 -9.87
CA LEU A 244 -0.07 -2.57 -10.79
C LEU A 244 0.82 -1.47 -11.37
N ASN A 245 2.10 -1.50 -11.04
CA ASN A 245 3.10 -0.62 -11.63
C ASN A 245 3.89 -1.37 -12.70
N ILE A 246 3.90 -0.83 -13.93
CA ILE A 246 4.69 -1.33 -15.06
C ILE A 246 5.68 -0.23 -15.43
N SER A 247 6.97 -0.45 -15.23
CA SER A 247 7.96 0.62 -15.30
C SER A 247 9.30 0.15 -15.85
N ASP A 248 10.02 1.02 -16.54
CA ASP A 248 11.45 0.87 -16.85
C ASP A 248 12.33 1.85 -16.07
N ARG A 249 11.75 2.51 -15.07
CA ARG A 249 12.45 3.46 -14.17
C ARG A 249 13.44 2.72 -13.28
N PRO A 250 14.45 3.44 -12.73
CA PRO A 250 15.39 2.87 -11.76
C PRO A 250 14.67 2.26 -10.55
N HIS A 251 15.14 1.10 -10.12
CA HIS A 251 14.72 0.46 -8.87
C HIS A 251 15.93 0.11 -8.03
N ILE A 252 15.96 0.61 -6.80
CA ILE A 252 17.00 0.32 -5.83
C ILE A 252 16.56 -0.89 -5.00
N ASP A 253 17.33 -1.98 -5.05
CA ASP A 253 17.10 -3.14 -4.21
C ASP A 253 17.67 -2.94 -2.81
N PHE A 254 18.92 -2.45 -2.73
CA PHE A 254 19.58 -2.11 -1.47
C PHE A 254 20.81 -1.21 -1.69
N VAL A 255 21.33 -0.68 -0.58
CA VAL A 255 22.53 0.14 -0.53
C VAL A 255 23.57 -0.51 0.39
N PHE A 256 24.84 -0.48 0.01
CA PHE A 256 25.93 -0.99 0.83
C PHE A 256 27.01 0.09 1.04
N PRO A 257 27.47 0.30 2.28
CA PRO A 257 26.99 -0.31 3.52
C PRO A 257 25.52 0.11 3.82
N PRO A 258 24.73 -0.73 4.55
CA PRO A 258 23.31 -0.42 4.81
C PRO A 258 23.11 0.65 5.89
N ALA A 259 24.20 1.13 6.49
CA ALA A 259 24.18 2.17 7.51
C ALA A 259 25.41 3.04 7.45
N GLY A 260 25.33 4.23 8.06
CA GLY A 260 26.44 5.15 8.20
C GLY A 260 26.31 6.04 9.44
N GLU A 261 27.39 6.73 9.83
CA GLU A 261 27.37 7.65 10.95
C GLU A 261 26.53 8.90 10.61
N PRO A 262 25.70 9.42 11.51
CA PRO A 262 25.00 10.68 11.32
C PRO A 262 25.99 11.82 10.99
N GLY A 263 25.61 12.67 10.05
CA GLY A 263 26.45 13.79 9.59
C GLY A 263 27.64 13.40 8.72
N SER A 264 27.88 12.11 8.47
CA SER A 264 29.01 11.66 7.66
C SER A 264 28.71 11.74 6.16
N ARG A 265 29.79 11.94 5.38
CA ARG A 265 29.78 11.89 3.93
C ARG A 265 30.64 10.74 3.45
N ASN A 266 30.01 9.81 2.74
CA ASN A 266 30.68 8.58 2.34
C ASN A 266 30.21 8.12 0.97
N VAL A 267 31.03 7.28 0.32
CA VAL A 267 30.65 6.58 -0.91
C VAL A 267 29.90 5.32 -0.53
N TYR A 268 28.75 5.15 -1.14
CA TYR A 268 27.89 3.97 -1.01
C TYR A 268 27.76 3.28 -2.36
N THR A 269 27.69 1.97 -2.36
CA THR A 269 27.32 1.20 -3.56
C THR A 269 25.83 0.95 -3.55
N VAL A 270 25.14 1.48 -4.55
CA VAL A 270 23.71 1.25 -4.77
C VAL A 270 23.56 0.08 -5.71
N TYR A 271 22.78 -0.93 -5.31
CA TYR A 271 22.46 -2.11 -6.10
C TYR A 271 20.99 -2.07 -6.52
N GLY A 272 20.74 -2.41 -7.78
CA GLY A 272 19.37 -2.35 -8.29
C GLY A 272 19.23 -2.72 -9.75
N ARG A 273 18.16 -2.21 -10.36
CA ARG A 273 17.78 -2.44 -11.76
C ARG A 273 17.54 -1.12 -12.46
N ASN A 274 17.89 -1.04 -13.75
CA ASN A 274 17.76 0.18 -14.56
C ASN A 274 18.45 1.40 -13.92
N LEU A 275 19.55 1.19 -13.20
CA LEU A 275 20.27 2.27 -12.53
C LEU A 275 20.96 3.17 -13.54
N PRO A 276 20.82 4.53 -13.46
CA PRO A 276 21.50 5.44 -14.35
C PRO A 276 23.04 5.29 -14.25
N GLY A 277 23.68 4.88 -15.35
CA GLY A 277 25.11 4.57 -15.35
C GLY A 277 25.48 3.26 -14.63
N GLY A 278 24.51 2.47 -14.23
CA GLY A 278 24.72 1.16 -13.62
C GLY A 278 25.40 0.17 -14.54
N SER A 279 26.22 -0.68 -13.96
CA SER A 279 26.85 -1.79 -14.69
C SER A 279 26.58 -3.11 -14.00
N LEU A 280 26.40 -4.18 -14.77
CA LEU A 280 26.36 -5.54 -14.28
C LEU A 280 27.81 -5.95 -13.90
N GLY A 281 28.31 -5.41 -12.79
CA GLY A 281 29.60 -5.74 -12.22
C GLY A 281 29.61 -7.12 -11.55
N ASN A 282 30.67 -7.40 -10.78
CA ASN A 282 30.89 -8.69 -10.15
C ASN A 282 29.70 -9.16 -9.32
N ALA A 283 28.85 -9.99 -9.96
CA ALA A 283 28.12 -11.13 -9.41
C ALA A 283 27.27 -10.94 -8.14
N VAL A 284 26.73 -9.74 -7.85
CA VAL A 284 25.65 -9.65 -6.87
C VAL A 284 24.35 -10.03 -7.57
N SER A 285 23.69 -11.04 -7.05
CA SER A 285 22.40 -11.49 -7.56
C SER A 285 21.39 -11.56 -6.42
N LEU A 286 20.15 -11.19 -6.71
CA LEU A 286 19.03 -11.33 -5.82
C LEU A 286 18.00 -12.26 -6.48
N ASN A 287 17.62 -13.33 -5.81
CA ASN A 287 16.71 -14.36 -6.34
C ASN A 287 17.09 -14.88 -7.74
N GLY A 288 18.42 -15.06 -7.99
CA GLY A 288 18.94 -15.57 -9.25
C GLY A 288 19.09 -14.53 -10.37
N GLN A 289 18.65 -13.29 -10.17
CA GLN A 289 18.79 -12.19 -11.12
C GLN A 289 19.97 -11.30 -10.76
N LYS A 290 20.81 -10.98 -11.76
CA LYS A 290 21.97 -10.10 -11.56
C LYS A 290 21.54 -8.66 -11.38
N LEU A 291 22.10 -8.01 -10.38
CA LEU A 291 21.88 -6.59 -10.11
C LEU A 291 22.95 -5.73 -10.77
N GLU A 292 22.54 -4.55 -11.19
CA GLU A 292 23.44 -3.45 -11.52
C GLU A 292 23.96 -2.79 -10.24
N SER A 293 25.10 -2.15 -10.34
CA SER A 293 25.64 -1.34 -9.25
C SER A 293 26.21 -0.03 -9.74
N ILE A 294 26.09 1.03 -8.89
CA ILE A 294 26.76 2.31 -9.05
C ILE A 294 27.31 2.77 -7.71
N GLU A 295 28.38 3.53 -7.75
CA GLU A 295 28.89 4.23 -6.56
C GLU A 295 28.31 5.63 -6.50
N VAL A 296 27.78 6.00 -5.33
CA VAL A 296 27.15 7.30 -5.08
C VAL A 296 27.71 7.89 -3.79
N GLU A 297 28.16 9.13 -3.84
CA GLU A 297 28.52 9.86 -2.62
C GLU A 297 27.24 10.38 -1.95
N ILE A 298 27.00 9.97 -0.70
CA ILE A 298 25.80 10.32 0.06
C ILE A 298 26.23 11.05 1.33
N GLN A 299 25.61 12.21 1.56
CA GLN A 299 25.71 12.98 2.80
C GLN A 299 24.54 12.57 3.71
N LEU A 300 24.84 11.92 4.81
CA LEU A 300 23.82 11.62 5.82
C LEU A 300 23.52 12.86 6.66
N PRO A 301 22.27 13.14 7.03
CA PRO A 301 21.93 14.21 7.95
C PRO A 301 22.41 13.88 9.38
N GLU A 302 22.61 14.92 10.20
CA GLU A 302 22.99 14.74 11.62
C GLU A 302 21.86 14.14 12.46
N VAL A 303 20.61 14.39 12.08
CA VAL A 303 19.42 13.96 12.79
C VAL A 303 18.58 13.10 11.86
N ALA A 304 18.14 11.95 12.36
CA ALA A 304 17.22 11.09 11.62
C ALA A 304 15.92 11.83 11.34
N THR A 305 15.49 11.76 10.09
CA THR A 305 14.11 12.12 9.72
C THR A 305 13.24 10.86 9.86
N PRO A 306 12.10 10.94 10.55
CA PRO A 306 11.15 9.83 10.53
C PRO A 306 10.83 9.49 9.08
N PRO A 307 10.71 8.19 8.73
CA PRO A 307 10.32 7.81 7.38
C PRO A 307 8.99 8.48 7.03
N ALA A 308 8.95 9.10 5.85
CA ALA A 308 7.77 9.83 5.39
C ALA A 308 6.59 8.87 5.15
N SER A 309 6.89 7.63 4.77
CA SER A 309 5.87 6.64 4.44
C SER A 309 5.64 5.63 5.56
N PHE A 310 4.38 5.24 5.71
CA PHE A 310 3.97 4.16 6.61
C PHE A 310 4.23 2.79 5.94
N GLN A 311 4.80 1.87 6.70
CA GLN A 311 5.06 0.50 6.25
C GLN A 311 4.28 -0.48 7.14
N PRO A 312 3.04 -0.86 6.77
CA PRO A 312 2.15 -1.64 7.63
C PRO A 312 2.68 -3.03 7.98
N TRP A 313 3.53 -3.61 7.13
CA TRP A 313 4.13 -4.94 7.35
C TRP A 313 5.37 -4.92 8.26
N LYS A 314 5.91 -3.74 8.58
CA LYS A 314 7.06 -3.64 9.51
C LYS A 314 6.57 -3.21 10.88
N PRO A 315 6.91 -3.95 11.95
CA PRO A 315 6.65 -3.48 13.30
C PRO A 315 7.28 -2.10 13.51
N ARG A 316 6.56 -1.16 14.10
CA ARG A 316 7.10 0.19 14.40
C ARG A 316 8.41 0.17 15.19
N GLN A 317 8.60 -0.86 16.03
CA GLN A 317 9.83 -1.09 16.79
C GLN A 317 11.01 -1.57 15.94
N GLY A 318 10.75 -2.01 14.70
CA GLY A 318 11.78 -2.42 13.74
C GLY A 318 12.19 -1.31 12.75
N ILE A 319 11.58 -0.11 12.83
CA ILE A 319 11.99 1.03 12.01
C ILE A 319 13.25 1.62 12.64
N LEU A 320 14.37 1.42 11.99
CA LEU A 320 15.64 2.02 12.40
C LEU A 320 15.66 3.49 11.98
N ASN A 321 16.16 4.35 12.87
CA ASN A 321 16.47 5.72 12.51
C ASN A 321 17.47 5.72 11.36
N GLY A 322 17.25 6.58 10.37
CA GLY A 322 18.08 6.62 9.19
C GLY A 322 17.77 7.79 8.30
N HIS A 323 18.26 7.68 7.08
CA HIS A 323 18.03 8.60 6.00
C HIS A 323 17.34 7.88 4.83
N GLU A 324 16.23 8.44 4.37
CA GLU A 324 15.56 7.98 3.15
C GLU A 324 16.33 8.50 1.94
N PHE A 325 16.90 7.58 1.17
CA PHE A 325 17.64 7.84 -0.04
C PHE A 325 16.88 7.36 -1.27
N GLN A 326 16.95 8.13 -2.34
CA GLN A 326 16.44 7.75 -3.66
C GLN A 326 17.32 8.35 -4.77
N LEU A 327 17.37 7.68 -5.90
CA LEU A 327 17.85 8.24 -7.16
C LEU A 327 16.67 8.91 -7.88
N GLU A 328 16.96 9.73 -8.86
CA GLU A 328 15.92 10.36 -9.69
C GLU A 328 14.97 9.30 -10.26
N HIS A 329 13.67 9.45 -10.00
CA HIS A 329 12.60 8.54 -10.39
C HIS A 329 12.67 7.09 -9.83
N SER A 330 13.55 6.81 -8.84
CA SER A 330 13.59 5.49 -8.20
C SER A 330 12.61 5.37 -7.02
N ASN A 331 12.47 4.15 -6.51
CA ASN A 331 11.92 3.94 -5.18
C ASN A 331 12.88 4.48 -4.10
N THR A 332 12.34 4.70 -2.90
CA THR A 332 13.09 5.12 -1.71
C THR A 332 13.59 3.91 -0.94
N VAL A 333 14.84 3.97 -0.46
CA VAL A 333 15.44 2.99 0.46
C VAL A 333 15.98 3.70 1.70
N ASN A 334 16.03 2.98 2.83
CA ASN A 334 16.52 3.55 4.08
C ASN A 334 17.98 3.16 4.30
N ILE A 335 18.83 4.16 4.58
CA ILE A 335 20.22 3.99 5.06
C ILE A 335 20.19 4.23 6.57
N GLY A 336 20.43 3.18 7.36
CA GLY A 336 20.37 3.24 8.82
C GLY A 336 21.44 4.14 9.43
N PHE A 337 21.14 4.71 10.60
CA PHE A 337 22.15 5.44 11.38
C PHE A 337 22.93 4.47 12.27
N ALA A 338 24.24 4.41 12.07
CA ALA A 338 25.13 3.63 12.88
C ALA A 338 25.55 4.43 14.14
N THR A 339 25.59 3.73 15.29
CA THR A 339 26.08 4.30 16.56
C THR A 339 27.57 4.10 16.77
N ALA A 340 28.24 3.43 15.83
CA ALA A 340 29.67 3.14 15.82
C ALA A 340 30.21 3.17 14.38
N PRO A 341 31.53 3.33 14.19
CA PRO A 341 32.14 3.34 12.86
C PRO A 341 31.74 2.10 12.04
N VAL A 342 31.34 2.33 10.79
CA VAL A 342 30.95 1.26 9.85
C VAL A 342 32.21 0.80 9.13
N ILE A 343 32.56 -0.47 9.34
CA ILE A 343 33.66 -1.13 8.62
C ILE A 343 33.13 -1.51 7.23
N ARG A 344 33.90 -1.17 6.19
CA ARG A 344 33.59 -1.42 4.79
C ARG A 344 34.28 -2.65 4.25
#